data_4efe770b5652f563a4af3571c24b50d6
#
_entry.id   4efe770b5652f563a4af3571c24b50d6
#
_cell.length_a   1.000
_cell.length_b   1.000
_cell.length_c   1.000
_cell.angle_alpha   90.00
_cell.angle_beta   90.00
_cell.angle_gamma   90.00
#
_symmetry.space_group_name_H-M   'P 1'
#
loop_
_entity.id
_entity.type
_entity.pdbx_description
1 polymer ?
#
loop_
_entity_poly.entity_id
_entity_poly.type
_entity_poly.pdbx_seq_one_letter_code
_entity_poly.pdbx_strand_id
1 'polypeptide(L)'
;VLHFKNTNVQSYKEFFKWVTDSIKTSSISVENNSSGFELAKLDGETVSKIDLTKVEPNRQYVDDNFVVLNGKCQNTKRPYLMKYRKTIAESVYAGIELSSKSYKLVGAYQVDNSYFELADSADFSNKVNTEELIGGPHCPCCGNQIAFAVCVCGKIHCIGEDDINTSPWCNNQGSYGYAEGGFDISRTQG
;
A
#
# COMPACT_ATOMS: atom_id res chain seq x y z
N VAL A 1 8.18 1.44 -22.93
CA VAL A 1 7.61 0.19 -22.39
C VAL A 1 8.11 -0.94 -23.26
N LEU A 2 8.96 -1.82 -22.72
CA LEU A 2 9.45 -3.00 -23.42
C LEU A 2 8.44 -4.14 -23.24
N HIS A 3 7.84 -4.60 -24.35
CA HIS A 3 6.97 -5.75 -24.36
C HIS A 3 7.76 -7.00 -24.79
N PHE A 4 7.87 -7.98 -23.89
CA PHE A 4 8.41 -9.29 -24.23
C PHE A 4 7.32 -10.14 -24.88
N LYS A 5 7.47 -10.43 -26.17
CA LYS A 5 6.54 -11.31 -26.92
C LYS A 5 6.78 -12.80 -26.67
N ASN A 6 7.90 -13.16 -26.03
CA ASN A 6 8.27 -14.55 -25.79
C ASN A 6 8.97 -14.72 -24.46
N THR A 7 8.40 -15.50 -23.57
CA THR A 7 8.88 -15.73 -22.19
C THR A 7 9.76 -16.97 -22.08
N ASN A 8 10.72 -17.18 -23.00
CA ASN A 8 11.67 -18.25 -22.85
C ASN A 8 12.91 -17.77 -22.07
N VAL A 9 13.63 -18.73 -21.45
CA VAL A 9 14.83 -18.47 -20.63
C VAL A 9 15.93 -17.76 -21.44
N GLN A 10 16.01 -17.99 -22.75
CA GLN A 10 16.98 -17.37 -23.63
C GLN A 10 16.73 -15.87 -23.79
N SER A 11 15.48 -15.45 -23.95
CA SER A 11 15.12 -14.02 -24.04
C SER A 11 15.44 -13.26 -22.77
N TYR A 12 15.28 -13.88 -21.60
CA TYR A 12 15.71 -13.27 -20.33
C TYR A 12 17.22 -13.13 -20.24
N LYS A 13 17.98 -14.14 -20.65
CA LYS A 13 19.46 -14.07 -20.66
C LYS A 13 19.96 -12.96 -21.56
N GLU A 14 19.38 -12.83 -22.75
CA GLU A 14 19.73 -11.77 -23.70
C GLU A 14 19.39 -10.38 -23.17
N PHE A 15 18.23 -10.22 -22.52
CA PHE A 15 17.86 -8.97 -21.88
C PHE A 15 18.82 -8.60 -20.75
N PHE A 16 19.13 -9.53 -19.83
CA PHE A 16 20.08 -9.25 -18.74
C PHE A 16 21.48 -8.97 -19.25
N LYS A 17 21.93 -9.66 -20.32
CA LYS A 17 23.18 -9.35 -20.97
C LYS A 17 23.18 -7.95 -21.54
N TRP A 18 22.12 -7.55 -22.26
CA TRP A 18 21.98 -6.20 -22.80
C TRP A 18 21.98 -5.13 -21.71
N VAL A 19 21.24 -5.33 -20.60
CA VAL A 19 21.23 -4.43 -19.45
C VAL A 19 22.64 -4.30 -18.85
N THR A 20 23.34 -5.43 -18.63
CA THR A 20 24.68 -5.44 -18.07
C THR A 20 25.70 -4.73 -18.98
N ASP A 21 25.62 -4.95 -20.29
CA ASP A 21 26.51 -4.32 -21.27
C ASP A 21 26.19 -2.82 -21.37
N SER A 22 24.92 -2.41 -21.28
CA SER A 22 24.51 -1.01 -21.26
C SER A 22 25.01 -0.28 -20.01
N ILE A 23 25.03 -0.94 -18.84
CA ILE A 23 25.60 -0.38 -17.62
C ILE A 23 27.12 -0.25 -17.71
N LYS A 24 27.82 -1.22 -18.32
CA LYS A 24 29.28 -1.19 -18.47
C LYS A 24 29.75 -0.13 -19.48
N THR A 25 28.94 0.15 -20.51
CA THR A 25 29.25 1.21 -21.50
C THR A 25 28.90 2.60 -21.00
N SER A 26 28.00 2.71 -20.02
CA SER A 26 27.76 3.95 -19.30
C SER A 26 28.86 4.09 -18.26
N SER A 27 29.97 4.76 -18.59
CA SER A 27 30.98 5.15 -17.61
C SER A 27 30.35 6.16 -16.65
N ILE A 28 29.76 5.64 -15.58
CA ILE A 28 29.34 6.46 -14.45
C ILE A 28 30.61 6.79 -13.68
N SER A 29 31.20 7.93 -13.95
CA SER A 29 32.20 8.53 -13.08
C SER A 29 31.46 9.00 -11.82
N VAL A 30 31.47 8.15 -10.79
CA VAL A 30 31.08 8.57 -9.45
C VAL A 30 32.23 9.45 -8.92
N GLU A 31 32.19 10.73 -9.21
CA GLU A 31 32.94 11.68 -8.41
C GLU A 31 32.22 11.78 -7.06
N ASN A 32 32.92 11.39 -6.00
CA ASN A 32 32.54 11.53 -4.60
C ASN A 32 32.46 13.01 -4.21
N ASN A 33 31.48 13.74 -4.73
CA ASN A 33 31.08 15.04 -4.21
C ASN A 33 29.56 15.08 -4.20
N SER A 34 29.03 14.99 -2.99
CA SER A 34 27.68 15.32 -2.54
C SER A 34 26.78 15.98 -3.58
N SER A 35 25.65 15.33 -3.85
CA SER A 35 24.42 15.87 -4.45
C SER A 35 24.36 15.99 -5.98
N GLY A 36 24.17 14.88 -6.69
CA GLY A 36 23.67 14.92 -8.06
C GLY A 36 23.91 13.62 -8.84
N PHE A 37 22.89 13.11 -9.48
CA PHE A 37 23.02 12.09 -10.52
C PHE A 37 23.18 12.77 -11.88
N GLU A 38 24.25 12.47 -12.59
CA GLU A 38 24.36 12.81 -14.01
C GLU A 38 23.69 11.70 -14.82
N LEU A 39 22.54 12.00 -15.44
CA LEU A 39 21.92 11.11 -16.40
C LEU A 39 22.71 11.12 -17.70
N ALA A 40 23.04 9.92 -18.22
CA ALA A 40 23.74 9.78 -19.49
C ALA A 40 23.00 10.48 -20.63
N LYS A 41 23.74 11.08 -21.57
CA LYS A 41 23.19 11.71 -22.77
C LYS A 41 22.42 10.70 -23.59
N LEU A 42 21.13 10.93 -23.77
CA LEU A 42 20.32 10.33 -24.81
C LEU A 42 20.20 11.37 -25.94
N ASP A 43 20.67 11.01 -27.12
CA ASP A 43 20.52 11.80 -28.37
C ASP A 43 21.13 13.20 -28.38
N GLY A 44 22.31 13.40 -27.76
CA GLY A 44 23.08 14.62 -27.89
C GLY A 44 22.57 15.82 -27.11
N GLU A 45 21.44 15.74 -26.44
CA GLU A 45 20.96 16.77 -25.54
C GLU A 45 21.53 16.61 -24.13
N THR A 46 21.98 17.72 -23.56
CA THR A 46 22.49 17.76 -22.18
C THR A 46 21.31 17.65 -21.24
N VAL A 47 21.12 16.47 -20.62
CA VAL A 47 20.14 16.36 -19.53
C VAL A 47 20.66 17.22 -18.37
N SER A 48 19.88 18.19 -17.96
CA SER A 48 20.20 19.06 -16.83
C SER A 48 20.38 18.22 -15.56
N LYS A 49 21.40 18.52 -14.76
CA LYS A 49 21.59 17.90 -13.45
C LYS A 49 20.32 18.04 -12.64
N ILE A 50 19.77 16.92 -12.20
CA ILE A 50 18.66 16.94 -11.24
C ILE A 50 19.26 17.30 -9.88
N ASP A 51 18.96 18.48 -9.41
CA ASP A 51 19.36 18.95 -8.08
C ASP A 51 18.48 18.25 -7.04
N LEU A 52 18.99 17.16 -6.46
CA LEU A 52 18.28 16.36 -5.46
C LEU A 52 18.02 17.15 -4.16
N THR A 53 18.71 18.29 -3.95
CA THR A 53 18.41 19.15 -2.79
C THR A 53 17.11 19.93 -2.97
N LYS A 54 16.60 20.02 -4.20
CA LYS A 54 15.31 20.64 -4.54
C LYS A 54 14.19 19.64 -4.70
N VAL A 55 14.48 18.33 -4.62
CA VAL A 55 13.43 17.32 -4.51
C VAL A 55 12.90 17.43 -3.09
N GLU A 56 11.71 18.03 -2.95
CA GLU A 56 11.03 18.05 -1.65
C GLU A 56 10.91 16.61 -1.16
N PRO A 57 11.58 16.23 -0.06
CA PRO A 57 11.35 14.93 0.53
C PRO A 57 9.89 14.91 0.99
N ASN A 58 9.13 13.93 0.56
CA ASN A 58 7.75 13.69 1.00
C ASN A 58 6.61 14.45 0.29
N ARG A 59 6.53 14.42 -1.03
CA ARG A 59 5.18 14.39 -1.60
C ARG A 59 4.62 12.99 -1.39
N GLN A 60 3.90 12.83 -0.29
CA GLN A 60 3.06 11.65 -0.08
C GLN A 60 2.02 11.61 -1.19
N TYR A 61 2.25 10.78 -2.21
CA TYR A 61 1.23 10.54 -3.21
C TYR A 61 0.20 9.61 -2.58
N VAL A 62 -0.97 10.15 -2.30
CA VAL A 62 -2.13 9.38 -1.87
C VAL A 62 -3.00 9.16 -3.07
N ASP A 63 -3.14 7.92 -3.50
CA ASP A 63 -4.11 7.58 -4.52
C ASP A 63 -5.52 7.63 -3.92
N ASP A 64 -6.27 8.67 -4.27
CA ASP A 64 -7.65 8.84 -3.81
C ASP A 64 -8.63 7.79 -4.36
N ASN A 65 -8.23 6.99 -5.36
CA ASN A 65 -9.06 5.94 -5.92
C ASN A 65 -9.05 4.66 -5.10
N PHE A 66 -8.07 4.50 -4.21
CA PHE A 66 -7.95 3.33 -3.37
C PHE A 66 -7.70 3.69 -1.91
N VAL A 67 -8.19 2.84 -1.04
CA VAL A 67 -7.81 2.78 0.37
C VAL A 67 -7.14 1.44 0.59
N VAL A 68 -5.94 1.46 1.15
CA VAL A 68 -5.22 0.28 1.60
C VAL A 68 -5.08 0.34 3.10
N LEU A 69 -5.49 -0.74 3.76
CA LEU A 69 -5.39 -0.91 5.21
C LEU A 69 -4.50 -2.11 5.51
N ASN A 70 -3.64 -1.98 6.48
CA ASN A 70 -2.81 -3.08 6.95
C ASN A 70 -3.42 -3.75 8.18
N GLY A 71 -3.31 -5.06 8.25
CA GLY A 71 -3.71 -5.85 9.39
C GLY A 71 -2.65 -6.90 9.73
N LYS A 72 -2.76 -7.47 10.91
CA LYS A 72 -1.91 -8.58 11.36
C LYS A 72 -2.77 -9.75 11.79
N CYS A 73 -2.46 -10.94 11.29
CA CYS A 73 -3.20 -12.13 11.63
C CYS A 73 -3.02 -12.50 13.11
N GLN A 74 -4.12 -12.72 13.82
CA GLN A 74 -4.09 -13.13 15.24
C GLN A 74 -3.37 -14.47 15.43
N ASN A 75 -3.60 -15.43 14.51
CA ASN A 75 -3.10 -16.80 14.64
C ASN A 75 -1.65 -16.92 14.15
N THR A 76 -1.38 -16.48 12.91
CA THR A 76 -0.08 -16.68 12.26
C THR A 76 0.90 -15.56 12.50
N LYS A 77 0.46 -14.42 13.06
CA LYS A 77 1.21 -13.17 13.25
C LYS A 77 1.72 -12.54 11.95
N ARG A 78 1.27 -13.06 10.79
CA ARG A 78 1.65 -12.54 9.47
C ARG A 78 0.87 -11.28 9.11
N PRO A 79 1.49 -10.33 8.41
CA PRO A 79 0.82 -9.15 7.91
C PRO A 79 -0.07 -9.49 6.71
N TYR A 80 -1.11 -8.69 6.52
CA TYR A 80 -1.96 -8.70 5.35
C TYR A 80 -2.44 -7.29 5.02
N LEU A 81 -2.83 -7.07 3.77
CA LEU A 81 -3.39 -5.84 3.28
C LEU A 81 -4.83 -6.05 2.83
N MET A 82 -5.68 -5.07 3.09
CA MET A 82 -7.03 -4.99 2.57
C MET A 82 -7.13 -3.81 1.63
N LYS A 83 -7.51 -4.06 0.38
CA LYS A 83 -7.62 -3.03 -0.65
C LYS A 83 -9.08 -2.74 -0.95
N TYR A 84 -9.43 -1.47 -0.92
CA TYR A 84 -10.75 -0.95 -1.25
C TYR A 84 -10.63 0.03 -2.41
N ARG A 85 -11.62 0.03 -3.31
CA ARG A 85 -11.72 0.94 -4.45
C ARG A 85 -12.82 1.96 -4.21
N LYS A 86 -12.53 3.22 -4.50
CA LYS A 86 -13.49 4.31 -4.46
C LYS A 86 -14.68 4.05 -5.40
N THR A 87 -15.85 4.29 -4.88
CA THR A 87 -17.11 4.27 -5.61
C THR A 87 -17.85 5.54 -5.27
N ILE A 88 -18.32 6.25 -6.29
CA ILE A 88 -19.16 7.44 -6.12
C ILE A 88 -20.55 7.03 -6.54
N ALA A 89 -21.51 7.17 -5.64
CA ALA A 89 -22.92 7.03 -5.94
C ALA A 89 -23.52 8.44 -6.08
N GLU A 90 -24.11 8.71 -7.22
CA GLU A 90 -24.81 9.94 -7.52
C GLU A 90 -26.31 9.67 -7.51
N SER A 91 -27.08 10.52 -6.86
CA SER A 91 -28.53 10.46 -6.84
C SER A 91 -29.09 11.87 -6.87
N VAL A 92 -30.25 12.01 -7.50
CA VAL A 92 -30.99 13.28 -7.51
C VAL A 92 -32.27 13.08 -6.71
N TYR A 93 -32.46 13.88 -5.69
CA TYR A 93 -33.66 13.88 -4.87
C TYR A 93 -34.23 15.28 -4.82
N ALA A 94 -35.47 15.43 -5.28
CA ALA A 94 -36.19 16.72 -5.30
C ALA A 94 -35.42 17.88 -5.97
N GLY A 95 -34.64 17.57 -7.02
CA GLY A 95 -33.80 18.54 -7.74
C GLY A 95 -32.49 18.87 -7.06
N ILE A 96 -32.14 18.18 -5.97
CA ILE A 96 -30.86 18.30 -5.28
C ILE A 96 -29.97 17.13 -5.71
N GLU A 97 -28.79 17.44 -6.25
CA GLU A 97 -27.78 16.44 -6.57
C GLU A 97 -27.07 16.01 -5.27
N LEU A 98 -27.17 14.71 -4.97
CA LEU A 98 -26.52 14.09 -3.82
C LEU A 98 -25.43 13.17 -4.31
N SER A 99 -24.22 13.35 -3.82
CA SER A 99 -23.13 12.44 -4.07
C SER A 99 -22.63 11.84 -2.75
N SER A 100 -22.49 10.51 -2.70
CA SER A 100 -21.88 9.83 -1.59
C SER A 100 -20.60 9.12 -2.05
N LYS A 101 -19.52 9.29 -1.28
CA LYS A 101 -18.26 8.65 -1.50
C LYS A 101 -18.18 7.41 -0.60
N SER A 102 -17.84 6.28 -1.19
CA SER A 102 -17.58 5.04 -0.45
C SER A 102 -16.43 4.27 -1.08
N TYR A 103 -15.90 3.29 -0.36
CA TYR A 103 -14.84 2.43 -0.83
C TYR A 103 -15.28 0.97 -0.71
N LYS A 104 -15.40 0.29 -1.85
CA LYS A 104 -15.81 -1.11 -1.90
C LYS A 104 -14.60 -2.03 -1.85
N LEU A 105 -14.67 -3.09 -1.03
CA LEU A 105 -13.64 -4.10 -0.92
C LEU A 105 -13.30 -4.71 -2.29
N VAL A 106 -12.01 -4.71 -2.63
CA VAL A 106 -11.46 -5.42 -3.79
C VAL A 106 -10.94 -6.79 -3.38
N GLY A 107 -10.26 -6.87 -2.24
CA GLY A 107 -9.74 -8.10 -1.70
C GLY A 107 -8.81 -7.90 -0.52
N ALA A 108 -8.41 -9.02 0.09
CA ALA A 108 -7.40 -9.07 1.12
C ALA A 108 -6.25 -9.99 0.68
N TYR A 109 -5.02 -9.59 0.97
CA TYR A 109 -3.81 -10.23 0.46
C TYR A 109 -2.80 -10.42 1.58
N GLN A 110 -2.27 -11.63 1.71
CA GLN A 110 -1.13 -11.87 2.56
C GLN A 110 0.10 -11.18 1.97
N VAL A 111 0.90 -10.55 2.82
CA VAL A 111 2.18 -9.94 2.43
C VAL A 111 3.33 -10.55 3.24
N ASP A 112 4.56 -10.33 2.79
CA ASP A 112 5.74 -10.80 3.49
C ASP A 112 5.93 -10.07 4.83
N ASN A 113 6.58 -10.72 5.79
CA ASN A 113 6.83 -10.14 7.11
C ASN A 113 7.71 -8.89 7.06
N SER A 114 8.59 -8.79 6.06
CA SER A 114 9.43 -7.61 5.83
C SER A 114 8.65 -6.36 5.43
N TYR A 115 7.37 -6.48 5.09
CA TYR A 115 6.52 -5.34 4.72
C TYR A 115 6.58 -4.21 5.76
N PHE A 116 6.51 -4.54 7.05
CA PHE A 116 6.56 -3.54 8.12
C PHE A 116 7.97 -2.97 8.39
N GLU A 117 9.00 -3.68 7.96
CA GLU A 117 10.39 -3.21 8.06
C GLU A 117 10.69 -2.18 6.97
N LEU A 118 10.04 -2.34 5.80
CA LEU A 118 10.19 -1.47 4.64
C LEU A 118 9.19 -0.32 4.63
N ALA A 119 8.06 -0.47 5.33
CA ALA A 119 7.08 0.59 5.46
C ALA A 119 7.67 1.69 6.34
N ASP A 120 7.87 2.87 5.76
CA ASP A 120 8.29 4.06 6.51
C ASP A 120 7.38 4.27 7.72
N SER A 121 7.99 4.50 8.88
CA SER A 121 7.30 4.80 10.13
C SER A 121 6.67 6.20 10.14
N ALA A 122 6.59 6.86 8.99
CA ALA A 122 5.95 8.15 8.86
C ALA A 122 4.46 8.03 9.26
N ASP A 123 4.08 8.75 10.28
CA ASP A 123 2.68 8.88 10.69
C ASP A 123 1.88 9.49 9.55
N PHE A 124 1.16 8.64 8.81
CA PHE A 124 0.26 9.09 7.78
C PHE A 124 -0.95 9.78 8.43
N SER A 125 -1.08 11.07 8.16
CA SER A 125 -2.24 11.87 8.59
C SER A 125 -3.52 11.51 7.84
N ASN A 126 -3.43 10.63 6.81
CA ASN A 126 -4.59 10.25 6.01
C ASN A 126 -5.43 9.20 6.72
N LYS A 127 -6.60 9.63 7.13
CA LYS A 127 -7.61 8.80 7.75
C LYS A 127 -8.73 8.49 6.77
N VAL A 128 -9.44 7.41 7.02
CA VAL A 128 -10.69 7.06 6.38
C VAL A 128 -11.71 6.70 7.45
N ASN A 129 -12.94 7.14 7.27
CA ASN A 129 -14.02 6.75 8.16
C ASN A 129 -14.49 5.35 7.81
N THR A 130 -14.71 4.49 8.82
CA THR A 130 -15.15 3.11 8.61
C THR A 130 -16.52 3.00 7.97
N GLU A 131 -17.40 4.01 8.09
CA GLU A 131 -18.68 4.06 7.39
C GLU A 131 -18.54 4.18 5.88
N GLU A 132 -17.41 4.73 5.40
CA GLU A 132 -17.11 4.80 3.97
C GLU A 132 -16.65 3.45 3.39
N LEU A 133 -16.34 2.45 4.24
CA LEU A 133 -15.82 1.15 3.82
C LEU A 133 -16.95 0.13 3.67
N ILE A 134 -17.08 -0.45 2.49
CA ILE A 134 -18.11 -1.44 2.16
C ILE A 134 -17.46 -2.81 1.97
N GLY A 135 -17.86 -3.77 2.80
CA GLY A 135 -17.42 -5.16 2.77
C GLY A 135 -16.28 -5.46 3.74
N GLY A 136 -16.37 -6.61 4.41
CA GLY A 136 -15.36 -7.16 5.30
C GLY A 136 -14.77 -8.44 4.70
N PRO A 137 -13.43 -8.57 4.58
CA PRO A 137 -12.82 -9.78 4.04
C PRO A 137 -12.65 -10.84 5.13
N HIS A 138 -12.46 -12.09 4.67
CA HIS A 138 -11.85 -13.13 5.48
C HIS A 138 -10.34 -12.88 5.61
N CYS A 139 -9.75 -13.37 6.71
CA CYS A 139 -8.32 -13.27 6.90
C CYS A 139 -7.55 -14.10 5.86
N PRO A 140 -6.70 -13.51 5.02
CA PRO A 140 -6.00 -14.27 3.99
C PRO A 140 -4.89 -15.16 4.53
N CYS A 141 -4.55 -15.02 5.83
CA CYS A 141 -3.48 -15.80 6.46
C CYS A 141 -4.00 -17.04 7.21
N CYS A 142 -5.19 -17.00 7.80
CA CYS A 142 -5.73 -18.10 8.62
C CYS A 142 -7.17 -18.46 8.30
N GLY A 143 -7.86 -17.70 7.43
CA GLY A 143 -9.25 -17.97 7.05
C GLY A 143 -10.31 -17.48 8.02
N ASN A 144 -9.97 -16.85 9.16
CA ASN A 144 -10.95 -16.27 10.07
C ASN A 144 -11.94 -15.38 9.30
N GLN A 145 -13.22 -15.46 9.63
CA GLN A 145 -14.28 -14.76 8.89
C GLN A 145 -14.17 -13.23 8.96
N ILE A 146 -13.61 -12.71 10.04
CA ILE A 146 -13.47 -11.28 10.27
C ILE A 146 -11.98 -10.92 10.24
N ALA A 147 -11.52 -10.29 9.14
CA ALA A 147 -10.16 -9.76 9.05
C ALA A 147 -10.06 -8.29 9.49
N PHE A 148 -11.18 -7.64 9.76
CA PHE A 148 -11.24 -6.22 10.09
C PHE A 148 -11.81 -6.02 11.49
N ALA A 149 -10.96 -6.17 12.49
CA ALA A 149 -11.25 -5.79 13.88
C ALA A 149 -10.20 -4.78 14.34
N VAL A 150 -10.62 -3.72 15.01
CA VAL A 150 -9.73 -2.65 15.48
C VAL A 150 -9.50 -2.80 16.97
N CYS A 151 -8.24 -2.97 17.34
CA CYS A 151 -7.83 -3.05 18.73
C CYS A 151 -7.84 -1.65 19.38
N VAL A 152 -7.91 -1.60 20.70
CA VAL A 152 -7.76 -0.37 21.50
C VAL A 152 -6.44 0.37 21.20
N CYS A 153 -5.42 -0.31 20.67
CA CYS A 153 -4.18 0.33 20.20
C CYS A 153 -4.32 0.99 18.81
N GLY A 154 -5.51 1.02 18.22
CA GLY A 154 -5.80 1.62 16.91
C GLY A 154 -5.40 0.78 15.70
N LYS A 155 -4.84 -0.43 15.91
CA LYS A 155 -4.35 -1.29 14.83
C LYS A 155 -5.34 -2.40 14.49
N ILE A 156 -5.34 -2.82 13.21
CA ILE A 156 -6.27 -3.82 12.67
C ILE A 156 -5.68 -5.22 12.80
N HIS A 157 -6.54 -6.19 13.15
CA HIS A 157 -6.21 -7.61 13.12
C HIS A 157 -7.44 -8.45 12.82
N CYS A 158 -7.25 -9.73 12.50
CA CYS A 158 -8.36 -10.67 12.39
C CYS A 158 -8.76 -11.19 13.77
N ILE A 159 -10.02 -11.57 13.90
CA ILE A 159 -10.57 -12.24 15.08
C ILE A 159 -11.21 -13.58 14.70
N GLY A 160 -11.16 -14.53 15.61
CA GLY A 160 -11.85 -15.83 15.52
C GLY A 160 -13.27 -15.75 16.05
N GLU A 161 -13.87 -16.93 16.24
CA GLU A 161 -15.22 -17.11 16.80
C GLU A 161 -15.23 -17.05 18.34
N ASP A 162 -14.05 -16.99 18.96
CA ASP A 162 -13.93 -16.94 20.42
C ASP A 162 -14.42 -15.59 20.96
N ASP A 163 -15.09 -15.62 22.11
CA ASP A 163 -15.58 -14.41 22.78
C ASP A 163 -14.44 -13.45 23.15
N ILE A 164 -13.26 -14.02 23.49
CA ILE A 164 -12.06 -13.25 23.84
C ILE A 164 -10.98 -13.48 22.79
N ASN A 165 -10.56 -12.41 22.15
CA ASN A 165 -9.50 -12.43 21.14
C ASN A 165 -8.28 -11.62 21.62
N THR A 166 -7.09 -12.04 21.18
CA THR A 166 -5.83 -11.40 21.58
C THR A 166 -5.26 -10.61 20.41
N SER A 167 -5.00 -9.31 20.62
CA SER A 167 -4.37 -8.48 19.61
C SER A 167 -2.93 -8.93 19.34
N PRO A 168 -2.56 -9.22 18.09
CA PRO A 168 -1.18 -9.59 17.74
C PRO A 168 -0.21 -8.40 17.75
N TRP A 169 -0.70 -7.20 18.02
CA TRP A 169 0.09 -5.97 18.04
C TRP A 169 0.55 -5.60 19.45
N CYS A 170 -0.35 -5.65 20.41
CA CYS A 170 -0.13 -5.16 21.78
C CYS A 170 -0.41 -6.21 22.85
N ASN A 171 -0.78 -7.43 22.45
CA ASN A 171 -1.17 -8.56 23.33
C ASN A 171 -2.37 -8.27 24.23
N ASN A 172 -3.11 -7.18 24.01
CA ASN A 172 -4.33 -6.91 24.72
C ASN A 172 -5.41 -7.97 24.40
N GLN A 173 -6.11 -8.42 25.42
CA GLN A 173 -7.23 -9.36 25.31
C GLN A 173 -8.54 -8.62 25.48
N GLY A 174 -9.53 -8.95 24.67
CA GLY A 174 -10.85 -8.35 24.76
C GLY A 174 -11.87 -9.00 23.85
N SER A 175 -13.13 -8.70 24.11
CA SER A 175 -14.23 -9.01 23.21
C SER A 175 -14.40 -7.91 22.18
N TYR A 176 -14.77 -8.29 20.98
CA TYR A 176 -14.98 -7.40 19.85
C TYR A 176 -16.45 -7.45 19.44
N GLY A 177 -17.02 -6.28 19.22
CA GLY A 177 -18.40 -6.13 18.77
C GLY A 177 -18.51 -5.14 17.62
N TYR A 178 -19.69 -5.03 17.06
CA TYR A 178 -19.96 -3.99 16.07
C TYR A 178 -20.01 -2.63 16.76
N ALA A 179 -19.29 -1.66 16.22
CA ALA A 179 -19.38 -0.27 16.66
C ALA A 179 -20.68 0.35 16.11
N GLU A 180 -21.41 1.07 16.94
CA GLU A 180 -22.48 1.96 16.49
C GLU A 180 -21.84 3.27 16.02
N GLY A 181 -22.01 3.58 14.71
CA GLY A 181 -21.39 4.71 14.06
C GLY A 181 -19.95 4.44 13.57
N GLY A 182 -19.50 5.30 12.68
CA GLY A 182 -18.15 5.22 12.12
C GLY A 182 -17.09 5.84 13.00
N PHE A 183 -15.86 5.40 12.82
CA PHE A 183 -14.68 5.99 13.41
C PHE A 183 -13.54 6.05 12.40
N ASP A 184 -12.59 6.94 12.66
CA ASP A 184 -11.48 7.17 11.75
C ASP A 184 -10.34 6.19 12.00
N ILE A 185 -9.86 5.56 10.93
CA ILE A 185 -8.69 4.69 10.94
C ILE A 185 -7.60 5.20 10.00
N SER A 186 -6.36 4.94 10.33
CA SER A 186 -5.22 5.32 9.49
C SER A 186 -5.11 4.42 8.27
N ARG A 187 -4.91 5.06 7.11
CA ARG A 187 -4.59 4.37 5.86
C ARG A 187 -3.12 3.94 5.86
N THR A 188 -2.82 2.90 5.10
CA THR A 188 -1.44 2.49 4.81
C THR A 188 -1.04 3.04 3.44
N GLN A 189 0.24 3.38 3.27
CA GLN A 189 0.77 3.57 1.92
C GLN A 189 0.73 2.25 1.16
N GLY A 190 0.07 2.25 0.02
CA GLY A 190 0.07 1.13 -0.92
C GLY A 190 1.12 1.29 -1.99
#